data_684ec5129a16cf95b85c45643851aef0
#
_entry.id   684ec5129a16cf95b85c45643851aef0
#
_cell.length_a   1.000
_cell.length_b   1.000
_cell.length_c   1.000
_cell.angle_alpha   90.00
_cell.angle_beta   90.00
_cell.angle_gamma   90.00
#
_symmetry.space_group_name_H-M   'P 1'
#
loop_
_entity.id
_entity.type
_entity.pdbx_description
1 polymer ?
#
loop_
_entity_poly.entity_id
_entity_poly.type
_entity_poly.pdbx_seq_one_letter_code
_entity_poly.pdbx_strand_id
1 'polypeptide(L)'
;TEVAAIYPITPSSPMADYVDQWSAAGRKNIFGSTVKVVEMESEAGAAGTVHGSLGVGALTTTFTASQGLLLMIPNMYKIAGEQLPCVFDVSARTVSSHALNIFGDHSDVYACRQTGFAMLCETNPQEVMDLSPVAHCAALEGKTPFLNFFDGFRTSHEIQKIEEWDYEDLKDMCPMDAVEEFRAHALNPNHPSARGSHENGDIFFQHREACNSVYDALPAVVEKYMNKVNEKLGTNYGLFNYYGAPDAERVIIAMGSVNDVVEEVIDYLTAKGEKVGLIKVRLYRPWSSEAILKVIPKTAKKLSLIHISEPTRLQLIS
;
A
#
# COMPACT_ATOMS: atom_id res chain seq x y z
N THR A 1 -6.05 -9.79 9.42
CA THR A 1 -4.83 -10.62 9.46
C THR A 1 -4.92 -11.69 10.53
N GLU A 2 -4.12 -12.78 10.44
CA GLU A 2 -4.02 -13.88 11.40
C GLU A 2 -2.66 -13.90 12.11
N VAL A 3 -1.63 -13.42 11.42
CA VAL A 3 -0.27 -13.29 11.95
C VAL A 3 0.23 -11.86 11.68
N ALA A 4 0.86 -11.26 12.68
CA ALA A 4 1.63 -10.03 12.54
C ALA A 4 3.10 -10.36 12.82
N ALA A 5 3.94 -10.27 11.80
CA ALA A 5 5.37 -10.46 11.93
C ALA A 5 6.02 -9.09 12.06
N ILE A 6 6.64 -8.79 13.20
CA ILE A 6 7.07 -7.44 13.54
C ILE A 6 8.55 -7.37 13.90
N TYR A 7 9.14 -6.24 13.59
CA TYR A 7 10.34 -5.69 14.20
C TYR A 7 10.15 -4.19 14.29
N PRO A 8 9.84 -3.65 15.49
CA PRO A 8 9.41 -2.27 15.62
C PRO A 8 10.45 -1.28 15.12
N ILE A 9 10.01 -0.33 14.30
CA ILE A 9 10.83 0.77 13.80
C ILE A 9 10.03 2.06 13.74
N THR A 10 10.60 3.15 14.24
CA THR A 10 9.99 4.49 14.17
C THR A 10 9.90 4.97 12.70
N PRO A 11 8.75 5.48 12.24
CA PRO A 11 7.52 5.83 12.97
C PRO A 11 6.39 4.78 12.88
N SER A 12 6.65 3.54 12.47
CA SER A 12 5.66 2.47 12.34
C SER A 12 5.39 1.70 13.64
N SER A 13 6.23 1.88 14.68
CA SER A 13 6.13 1.15 15.95
C SER A 13 4.74 1.18 16.58
N PRO A 14 3.98 2.30 16.61
CA PRO A 14 2.66 2.32 17.24
C PRO A 14 1.68 1.30 16.66
N MET A 15 1.74 0.99 15.37
CA MET A 15 0.90 -0.04 14.75
C MET A 15 1.23 -1.43 15.31
N ALA A 16 2.51 -1.76 15.42
CA ALA A 16 2.99 -3.02 16.00
C ALA A 16 2.59 -3.13 17.47
N ASP A 17 2.79 -2.05 18.25
CA ASP A 17 2.46 -2.00 19.68
C ASP A 17 0.97 -2.21 19.94
N TYR A 18 0.09 -1.62 19.14
CA TYR A 18 -1.36 -1.83 19.26
C TYR A 18 -1.77 -3.26 18.92
N VAL A 19 -1.21 -3.85 17.87
CA VAL A 19 -1.51 -5.24 17.51
C VAL A 19 -1.05 -6.20 18.62
N ASP A 20 0.11 -5.96 19.22
CA ASP A 20 0.59 -6.76 20.35
C ASP A 20 -0.33 -6.61 21.58
N GLN A 21 -0.72 -5.39 21.94
CA GLN A 21 -1.67 -5.14 23.02
C GLN A 21 -3.02 -5.83 22.78
N TRP A 22 -3.56 -5.75 21.56
CA TRP A 22 -4.83 -6.41 21.22
C TRP A 22 -4.71 -7.94 21.25
N SER A 23 -3.58 -8.47 20.80
CA SER A 23 -3.29 -9.89 20.88
C SER A 23 -3.21 -10.36 22.35
N ALA A 24 -2.45 -9.65 23.20
CA ALA A 24 -2.34 -9.94 24.62
C ALA A 24 -3.69 -9.85 25.34
N ALA A 25 -4.57 -8.93 24.94
CA ALA A 25 -5.93 -8.80 25.45
C ALA A 25 -6.91 -9.86 24.90
N GLY A 26 -6.47 -10.75 24.02
CA GLY A 26 -7.29 -11.78 23.41
C GLY A 26 -8.33 -11.28 22.41
N ARG A 27 -8.17 -10.04 21.90
CA ARG A 27 -9.09 -9.47 20.89
C ARG A 27 -9.10 -10.36 19.64
N LYS A 28 -10.32 -10.63 19.16
CA LYS A 28 -10.53 -11.49 17.99
C LYS A 28 -10.51 -10.68 16.71
N ASN A 29 -9.93 -11.26 15.64
CA ASN A 29 -10.03 -10.73 14.29
C ASN A 29 -11.36 -11.12 13.63
N ILE A 30 -11.59 -10.73 12.38
CA ILE A 30 -12.83 -11.04 11.63
C ILE A 30 -13.03 -12.55 11.41
N PHE A 31 -12.01 -13.37 11.56
CA PHE A 31 -12.07 -14.84 11.47
C PHE A 31 -12.33 -15.51 12.83
N GLY A 32 -12.48 -14.75 13.91
CA GLY A 32 -12.75 -15.25 15.26
C GLY A 32 -11.53 -15.79 16.00
N SER A 33 -10.32 -15.58 15.49
CA SER A 33 -9.06 -15.96 16.14
C SER A 33 -8.29 -14.74 16.68
N THR A 34 -7.48 -14.96 17.71
CA THR A 34 -6.53 -13.93 18.17
C THR A 34 -5.35 -13.88 17.21
N VAL A 35 -4.93 -12.68 16.83
CA VAL A 35 -3.76 -12.50 15.96
C VAL A 35 -2.51 -13.00 16.67
N LYS A 36 -1.73 -13.83 15.99
CA LYS A 36 -0.44 -14.27 16.49
C LYS A 36 0.61 -13.22 16.16
N VAL A 37 1.16 -12.58 17.18
CA VAL A 37 2.30 -11.66 17.03
C VAL A 37 3.60 -12.45 17.12
N VAL A 38 4.50 -12.19 16.18
CA VAL A 38 5.84 -12.78 16.12
C VAL A 38 6.85 -11.66 15.99
N GLU A 39 7.55 -11.37 17.07
CA GLU A 39 8.62 -10.39 17.07
C GLU A 39 9.92 -11.05 16.64
N MET A 40 10.63 -10.42 15.72
CA MET A 40 11.85 -10.94 15.11
C MET A 40 13.05 -10.08 15.51
N GLU A 41 14.27 -10.54 15.19
CA GLU A 41 15.52 -9.85 15.49
C GLU A 41 15.93 -8.82 14.41
N SER A 42 15.18 -8.79 13.28
CA SER A 42 15.37 -7.82 12.19
C SER A 42 14.17 -7.81 11.25
N GLU A 43 14.06 -6.75 10.45
CA GLU A 43 13.03 -6.62 9.41
C GLU A 43 13.17 -7.72 8.34
N ALA A 44 14.39 -8.13 8.00
CA ALA A 44 14.59 -9.27 7.09
C ALA A 44 13.99 -10.56 7.66
N GLY A 45 14.13 -10.78 8.98
CA GLY A 45 13.49 -11.88 9.69
C GLY A 45 11.97 -11.78 9.69
N ALA A 46 11.43 -10.57 9.92
CA ALA A 46 9.99 -10.31 9.85
C ALA A 46 9.44 -10.63 8.46
N ALA A 47 10.09 -10.16 7.38
CA ALA A 47 9.69 -10.48 6.01
C ALA A 47 9.79 -11.98 5.68
N GLY A 48 10.81 -12.68 6.22
CA GLY A 48 10.93 -14.13 6.12
C GLY A 48 9.77 -14.85 6.82
N THR A 49 9.35 -14.35 7.99
CA THR A 49 8.20 -14.88 8.72
C THR A 49 6.90 -14.63 7.96
N VAL A 50 6.72 -13.45 7.36
CA VAL A 50 5.58 -13.18 6.46
C VAL A 50 5.54 -14.20 5.34
N HIS A 51 6.64 -14.40 4.61
CA HIS A 51 6.72 -15.34 3.50
C HIS A 51 6.37 -16.78 3.96
N GLY A 52 6.99 -17.24 5.06
CA GLY A 52 6.74 -18.57 5.57
C GLY A 52 5.30 -18.79 6.06
N SER A 53 4.71 -17.82 6.75
CA SER A 53 3.31 -17.88 7.21
C SER A 53 2.34 -17.91 6.05
N LEU A 54 2.54 -17.07 5.02
CA LEU A 54 1.73 -17.08 3.80
C LEU A 54 1.84 -18.43 3.08
N GLY A 55 3.04 -19.00 3.02
CA GLY A 55 3.28 -20.30 2.41
C GLY A 55 2.44 -21.43 3.01
N VAL A 56 2.11 -21.35 4.29
CA VAL A 56 1.25 -22.33 5.00
C VAL A 56 -0.20 -21.86 5.16
N GLY A 57 -0.60 -20.79 4.44
CA GLY A 57 -2.00 -20.38 4.35
C GLY A 57 -2.49 -19.44 5.45
N ALA A 58 -1.59 -18.83 6.24
CA ALA A 58 -1.95 -17.84 7.24
C ALA A 58 -1.83 -16.42 6.67
N LEU A 59 -2.91 -15.64 6.72
CA LEU A 59 -2.92 -14.24 6.29
C LEU A 59 -2.07 -13.40 7.23
N THR A 60 -1.02 -12.81 6.68
CA THR A 60 0.05 -12.18 7.46
C THR A 60 0.31 -10.75 7.01
N THR A 61 0.59 -9.87 7.98
CA THR A 61 0.98 -8.47 7.75
C THR A 61 2.25 -8.12 8.52
N THR A 62 2.89 -7.01 8.16
CA THR A 62 4.02 -6.42 8.87
C THR A 62 3.98 -4.90 8.80
N PHE A 63 4.66 -4.24 9.74
CA PHE A 63 4.74 -2.79 9.86
C PHE A 63 6.20 -2.37 9.82
N THR A 64 6.57 -1.42 8.95
CA THR A 64 7.97 -1.06 8.77
C THR A 64 8.16 0.37 8.22
N ALA A 65 9.40 0.78 8.05
CA ALA A 65 9.80 2.08 7.51
C ALA A 65 11.27 2.03 7.04
N SER A 66 11.65 2.93 6.12
CA SER A 66 13.04 3.29 5.81
C SER A 66 13.95 2.08 5.54
N GLN A 67 15.11 2.01 6.22
CA GLN A 67 16.06 0.89 6.09
C GLN A 67 15.42 -0.47 6.37
N GLY A 68 14.44 -0.52 7.29
CA GLY A 68 13.72 -1.74 7.59
C GLY A 68 13.00 -2.29 6.36
N LEU A 69 12.31 -1.41 5.63
CA LEU A 69 11.67 -1.78 4.37
C LEU A 69 12.70 -2.25 3.32
N LEU A 70 13.86 -1.59 3.24
CA LEU A 70 14.92 -1.98 2.32
C LEU A 70 15.48 -3.39 2.63
N LEU A 71 15.58 -3.76 3.90
CA LEU A 71 15.99 -5.11 4.31
C LEU A 71 14.96 -6.19 3.92
N MET A 72 13.71 -5.82 3.68
CA MET A 72 12.65 -6.74 3.27
C MET A 72 12.64 -7.03 1.76
N ILE A 73 13.30 -6.21 0.93
CA ILE A 73 13.25 -6.27 -0.54
C ILE A 73 13.46 -7.68 -1.12
N PRO A 74 14.46 -8.48 -0.71
CA PRO A 74 14.63 -9.82 -1.25
C PRO A 74 13.40 -10.73 -1.05
N ASN A 75 12.78 -10.65 0.14
CA ASN A 75 11.56 -11.40 0.43
C ASN A 75 10.35 -10.82 -0.31
N MET A 76 10.29 -9.50 -0.52
CA MET A 76 9.21 -8.88 -1.30
C MET A 76 9.18 -9.41 -2.74
N TYR A 77 10.33 -9.50 -3.41
CA TYR A 77 10.41 -10.13 -4.74
C TYR A 77 9.87 -11.56 -4.73
N LYS A 78 10.18 -12.31 -3.66
CA LYS A 78 9.75 -13.70 -3.51
C LYS A 78 8.25 -13.80 -3.31
N ILE A 79 7.70 -13.02 -2.37
CA ILE A 79 6.27 -12.97 -2.06
C ILE A 79 5.46 -12.56 -3.29
N ALA A 80 5.90 -11.53 -4.00
CA ALA A 80 5.23 -11.06 -5.23
C ALA A 80 5.33 -12.09 -6.37
N GLY A 81 6.50 -12.70 -6.56
CA GLY A 81 6.70 -13.73 -7.57
C GLY A 81 5.86 -14.99 -7.35
N GLU A 82 5.55 -15.32 -6.11
CA GLU A 82 4.69 -16.43 -5.74
C GLU A 82 3.20 -16.03 -5.65
N GLN A 83 2.86 -14.77 -5.95
CA GLN A 83 1.50 -14.23 -5.91
C GLN A 83 0.80 -14.44 -4.54
N LEU A 84 1.54 -14.25 -3.45
CA LEU A 84 1.04 -14.41 -2.09
C LEU A 84 0.39 -13.11 -1.60
N PRO A 85 -0.88 -13.13 -1.17
CA PRO A 85 -1.59 -11.94 -0.73
C PRO A 85 -1.14 -11.52 0.67
N CYS A 86 -0.59 -10.33 0.80
CA CYS A 86 -0.32 -9.70 2.09
C CYS A 86 -0.30 -8.19 1.98
N VAL A 87 -0.29 -7.51 3.10
CA VAL A 87 -0.13 -6.06 3.18
C VAL A 87 1.06 -5.75 4.09
N PHE A 88 1.97 -4.91 3.59
CA PHE A 88 2.99 -4.25 4.36
C PHE A 88 2.54 -2.82 4.61
N ASP A 89 2.26 -2.47 5.86
CA ASP A 89 1.89 -1.11 6.23
C ASP A 89 3.16 -0.32 6.53
N VAL A 90 3.38 0.76 5.80
CA VAL A 90 4.64 1.51 5.81
C VAL A 90 4.39 2.97 6.13
N SER A 91 4.95 3.42 7.26
CA SER A 91 5.09 4.85 7.54
C SER A 91 6.34 5.34 6.83
N ALA A 92 6.19 5.78 5.58
CA ALA A 92 7.31 6.12 4.69
C ALA A 92 8.23 7.16 5.32
N ARG A 93 9.53 6.86 5.36
CA ARG A 93 10.55 7.66 6.05
C ARG A 93 11.82 7.73 5.21
N THR A 94 12.50 8.87 5.27
CA THR A 94 13.80 9.09 4.63
C THR A 94 14.76 7.93 4.89
N VAL A 95 15.37 7.43 3.83
CA VAL A 95 16.46 6.44 3.93
C VAL A 95 17.71 7.14 4.45
N SER A 96 18.28 6.61 5.54
CA SER A 96 19.51 7.14 6.13
C SER A 96 20.66 7.05 5.14
N SER A 97 21.40 8.16 4.99
CA SER A 97 22.56 8.26 4.10
C SER A 97 23.74 8.92 4.85
N HIS A 98 24.03 10.20 4.59
CA HIS A 98 25.04 10.96 5.35
C HIS A 98 24.62 11.25 6.80
N ALA A 99 23.31 11.24 7.08
CA ALA A 99 22.74 11.39 8.40
C ALA A 99 21.41 10.64 8.49
N LEU A 100 20.95 10.34 9.70
CA LEU A 100 19.63 9.88 9.98
C LEU A 100 18.64 11.05 9.92
N ASN A 101 17.56 10.86 9.18
CA ASN A 101 16.38 11.73 9.22
C ASN A 101 15.14 10.86 9.40
N ILE A 102 14.31 11.18 10.38
CA ILE A 102 13.16 10.36 10.76
C ILE A 102 11.84 10.85 10.15
N PHE A 103 11.85 11.99 9.46
CA PHE A 103 10.63 12.54 8.84
C PHE A 103 10.23 11.85 7.55
N GLY A 104 8.98 12.08 7.14
CA GLY A 104 8.36 11.52 5.95
C GLY A 104 9.12 11.86 4.67
N ASP A 105 9.33 10.82 3.88
CA ASP A 105 9.97 10.87 2.57
C ASP A 105 9.66 9.54 1.86
N HIS A 106 9.56 9.55 0.53
CA HIS A 106 9.21 8.35 -0.23
C HIS A 106 10.40 7.57 -0.77
N SER A 107 11.63 7.88 -0.38
CA SER A 107 12.84 7.19 -0.88
C SER A 107 12.85 5.69 -0.56
N ASP A 108 12.28 5.29 0.58
CA ASP A 108 12.16 3.89 0.97
C ASP A 108 11.16 3.12 0.10
N VAL A 109 9.93 3.64 -0.06
CA VAL A 109 8.89 3.00 -0.89
C VAL A 109 9.29 3.01 -2.37
N TYR A 110 9.98 4.05 -2.84
CA TYR A 110 10.50 4.07 -4.20
C TYR A 110 11.56 3.00 -4.47
N ALA A 111 12.39 2.67 -3.50
CA ALA A 111 13.33 1.56 -3.63
C ALA A 111 12.61 0.23 -3.87
N CYS A 112 11.37 0.10 -3.39
CA CYS A 112 10.55 -1.11 -3.52
C CYS A 112 9.68 -1.18 -4.79
N ARG A 113 9.62 -0.12 -5.60
CA ARG A 113 8.70 -0.01 -6.75
C ARG A 113 8.83 -1.10 -7.81
N GLN A 114 9.94 -1.83 -7.83
CA GLN A 114 10.22 -2.91 -8.79
C GLN A 114 10.02 -4.31 -8.21
N THR A 115 9.67 -4.43 -6.93
CA THR A 115 9.53 -5.74 -6.25
C THR A 115 8.35 -6.56 -6.73
N GLY A 116 7.36 -5.93 -7.37
CA GLY A 116 6.10 -6.55 -7.75
C GLY A 116 4.96 -6.33 -6.75
N PHE A 117 5.22 -5.65 -5.63
CA PHE A 117 4.16 -5.19 -4.74
C PHE A 117 3.31 -4.11 -5.43
N ALA A 118 2.00 -4.21 -5.31
CA ALA A 118 1.12 -3.08 -5.56
C ALA A 118 1.37 -2.00 -4.51
N MET A 119 1.18 -0.74 -4.87
CA MET A 119 1.51 0.38 -3.98
C MET A 119 0.33 1.33 -3.88
N LEU A 120 -0.29 1.37 -2.70
CA LEU A 120 -1.40 2.24 -2.35
C LEU A 120 -0.92 3.29 -1.37
N CYS A 121 -1.25 4.57 -1.63
CA CYS A 121 -0.82 5.70 -0.82
C CYS A 121 -2.01 6.44 -0.23
N GLU A 122 -1.92 6.76 1.05
CA GLU A 122 -2.92 7.54 1.77
C GLU A 122 -2.38 8.92 2.17
N THR A 123 -3.29 9.87 2.30
CA THR A 123 -2.96 11.27 2.60
C THR A 123 -2.92 11.55 4.10
N ASN A 124 -3.93 11.09 4.85
CA ASN A 124 -4.15 11.43 6.25
C ASN A 124 -4.70 10.21 7.03
N PRO A 125 -4.82 10.29 8.37
CA PRO A 125 -5.26 9.16 9.19
C PRO A 125 -6.63 8.59 8.82
N GLN A 126 -7.58 9.41 8.35
CA GLN A 126 -8.87 8.90 7.89
C GLN A 126 -8.73 8.08 6.61
N GLU A 127 -7.96 8.56 5.63
CA GLU A 127 -7.68 7.77 4.43
C GLU A 127 -6.97 6.45 4.74
N VAL A 128 -6.04 6.44 5.71
CA VAL A 128 -5.39 5.19 6.17
C VAL A 128 -6.43 4.21 6.73
N MET A 129 -7.36 4.67 7.57
CA MET A 129 -8.43 3.84 8.12
C MET A 129 -9.34 3.29 7.01
N ASP A 130 -9.70 4.12 6.04
CA ASP A 130 -10.67 3.78 4.98
C ASP A 130 -10.07 2.90 3.88
N LEU A 131 -8.80 3.09 3.54
CA LEU A 131 -8.17 2.42 2.39
C LEU A 131 -7.31 1.20 2.76
N SER A 132 -6.87 1.04 4.02
CA SER A 132 -6.21 -0.20 4.45
C SER A 132 -7.08 -1.44 4.19
N PRO A 133 -8.40 -1.44 4.45
CA PRO A 133 -9.27 -2.56 4.05
C PRO A 133 -9.28 -2.80 2.54
N VAL A 134 -9.18 -1.75 1.71
CA VAL A 134 -9.08 -1.88 0.26
C VAL A 134 -7.81 -2.64 -0.13
N ALA A 135 -6.66 -2.27 0.47
CA ALA A 135 -5.39 -2.96 0.22
C ALA A 135 -5.47 -4.46 0.57
N HIS A 136 -6.04 -4.80 1.74
CA HIS A 136 -6.21 -6.20 2.17
C HIS A 136 -7.13 -7.00 1.26
N CYS A 137 -8.30 -6.45 0.91
CA CYS A 137 -9.26 -7.13 0.04
C CYS A 137 -8.73 -7.26 -1.40
N ALA A 138 -8.10 -6.22 -1.92
CA ALA A 138 -7.51 -6.23 -3.25
C ALA A 138 -6.30 -7.17 -3.33
N ALA A 139 -5.51 -7.30 -2.27
CA ALA A 139 -4.43 -8.28 -2.20
C ALA A 139 -4.93 -9.71 -2.34
N LEU A 140 -6.03 -10.03 -1.64
CA LEU A 140 -6.65 -11.37 -1.69
C LEU A 140 -7.23 -11.68 -3.07
N GLU A 141 -8.11 -10.84 -3.58
CA GLU A 141 -8.79 -11.06 -4.86
C GLU A 141 -7.82 -10.94 -6.04
N GLY A 142 -6.92 -9.97 -5.99
CA GLY A 142 -5.91 -9.71 -7.02
C GLY A 142 -4.66 -10.59 -6.92
N LYS A 143 -4.56 -11.49 -5.93
CA LYS A 143 -3.39 -12.37 -5.71
C LYS A 143 -2.06 -11.64 -5.80
N THR A 144 -2.03 -10.42 -5.25
CA THR A 144 -0.87 -9.52 -5.34
C THR A 144 -0.61 -8.90 -3.97
N PRO A 145 0.62 -8.93 -3.45
CA PRO A 145 0.92 -8.25 -2.20
C PRO A 145 0.87 -6.74 -2.35
N PHE A 146 0.48 -6.04 -1.30
CA PHE A 146 0.40 -4.59 -1.25
C PHE A 146 1.42 -3.99 -0.31
N LEU A 147 2.00 -2.90 -0.74
CA LEU A 147 2.67 -1.93 0.10
C LEU A 147 1.68 -0.78 0.28
N ASN A 148 1.06 -0.72 1.46
CA ASN A 148 0.11 0.28 1.88
C ASN A 148 0.88 1.33 2.67
N PHE A 149 0.98 2.58 2.17
CA PHE A 149 1.89 3.53 2.76
C PHE A 149 1.35 4.95 2.88
N PHE A 150 1.82 5.61 3.89
CA PHE A 150 1.53 7.00 4.21
C PHE A 150 2.76 7.67 4.79
N ASP A 151 2.78 8.99 4.86
CA ASP A 151 3.96 9.73 5.29
C ASP A 151 4.24 9.53 6.78
N GLY A 152 5.47 9.11 7.08
CA GLY A 152 5.96 9.00 8.44
C GLY A 152 6.02 10.36 9.14
N PHE A 153 5.66 10.41 10.43
CA PHE A 153 5.47 11.57 11.28
C PHE A 153 4.35 12.52 10.84
N ARG A 154 4.21 12.81 9.56
CA ARG A 154 3.14 13.68 9.07
C ARG A 154 1.77 13.02 9.30
N THR A 155 1.56 11.86 8.70
CA THR A 155 0.30 11.11 8.84
C THR A 155 0.33 10.18 10.05
N SER A 156 1.44 9.44 10.27
CA SER A 156 1.52 8.44 11.33
C SER A 156 1.42 8.99 12.77
N HIS A 157 1.75 10.27 12.98
CA HIS A 157 1.72 10.93 14.28
C HIS A 157 0.74 12.11 14.33
N GLU A 158 -0.07 12.26 13.29
CA GLU A 158 -1.14 13.24 13.29
C GLU A 158 -2.26 12.80 14.25
N ILE A 159 -2.67 13.73 15.13
CA ILE A 159 -3.79 13.50 16.04
C ILE A 159 -5.05 14.03 15.38
N GLN A 160 -5.86 13.15 14.87
CA GLN A 160 -7.10 13.46 14.16
C GLN A 160 -8.25 12.62 14.74
N LYS A 161 -9.44 13.19 14.80
CA LYS A 161 -10.65 12.41 15.06
C LYS A 161 -11.04 11.71 13.75
N ILE A 162 -11.12 10.38 13.80
CA ILE A 162 -11.47 9.54 12.65
C ILE A 162 -12.72 8.71 12.96
N GLU A 163 -13.39 8.26 11.91
CA GLU A 163 -14.43 7.24 11.98
C GLU A 163 -13.78 5.86 11.82
N GLU A 164 -14.16 4.91 12.68
CA GLU A 164 -13.64 3.55 12.67
C GLU A 164 -14.63 2.60 11.99
N TRP A 165 -14.10 1.55 11.35
CA TRP A 165 -14.90 0.47 10.81
C TRP A 165 -15.39 -0.48 11.91
N ASP A 166 -16.62 -0.89 11.80
CA ASP A 166 -17.11 -2.05 12.55
C ASP A 166 -16.57 -3.36 11.94
N TYR A 167 -16.35 -4.38 12.78
CA TYR A 167 -15.85 -5.68 12.31
C TYR A 167 -16.83 -6.40 11.39
N GLU A 168 -18.12 -6.20 11.55
CA GLU A 168 -19.15 -6.77 10.65
C GLU A 168 -19.00 -6.18 9.25
N ASP A 169 -18.79 -4.87 9.14
CA ASP A 169 -18.56 -4.19 7.85
C ASP A 169 -17.30 -4.68 7.15
N LEU A 170 -16.20 -4.84 7.92
CA LEU A 170 -14.95 -5.41 7.39
C LEU A 170 -15.12 -6.85 6.92
N LYS A 171 -15.91 -7.63 7.63
CA LYS A 171 -16.21 -9.02 7.28
C LYS A 171 -17.05 -9.13 6.02
N ASP A 172 -18.06 -8.27 5.88
CA ASP A 172 -18.93 -8.22 4.70
C ASP A 172 -18.16 -7.77 3.44
N MET A 173 -17.16 -6.91 3.63
CA MET A 173 -16.32 -6.46 2.53
C MET A 173 -15.28 -7.50 2.11
N CYS A 174 -14.86 -8.38 3.02
CA CYS A 174 -13.79 -9.35 2.81
C CYS A 174 -14.18 -10.40 1.76
N PRO A 175 -13.36 -10.65 0.72
CA PRO A 175 -13.62 -11.68 -0.27
C PRO A 175 -13.34 -13.08 0.31
N MET A 176 -14.28 -13.65 1.05
CA MET A 176 -14.10 -14.93 1.74
C MET A 176 -13.76 -16.08 0.80
N ASP A 177 -14.31 -16.09 -0.43
CA ASP A 177 -13.98 -17.10 -1.45
C ASP A 177 -12.48 -17.03 -1.82
N ALA A 178 -11.91 -15.83 -1.92
CA ALA A 178 -10.47 -15.65 -2.17
C ALA A 178 -9.61 -16.08 -0.97
N VAL A 179 -10.12 -15.89 0.26
CA VAL A 179 -9.47 -16.41 1.48
C VAL A 179 -9.42 -17.94 1.47
N GLU A 180 -10.53 -18.58 1.11
CA GLU A 180 -10.62 -20.04 1.02
C GLU A 180 -9.71 -20.58 -0.10
N GLU A 181 -9.70 -19.93 -1.26
CA GLU A 181 -8.80 -20.28 -2.36
C GLU A 181 -7.33 -20.16 -1.94
N PHE A 182 -6.95 -19.06 -1.29
CA PHE A 182 -5.59 -18.88 -0.76
C PHE A 182 -5.18 -19.99 0.19
N ARG A 183 -6.06 -20.36 1.13
CA ARG A 183 -5.80 -21.43 2.08
C ARG A 183 -5.74 -22.82 1.44
N ALA A 184 -6.52 -23.04 0.39
CA ALA A 184 -6.49 -24.30 -0.37
C ALA A 184 -5.15 -24.52 -1.11
N HIS A 185 -4.45 -23.43 -1.44
CA HIS A 185 -3.13 -23.48 -2.08
C HIS A 185 -1.96 -23.51 -1.09
N ALA A 186 -2.24 -23.59 0.22
CA ALA A 186 -1.20 -23.70 1.24
C ALA A 186 -0.34 -24.97 1.05
N LEU A 187 0.93 -24.88 1.42
CA LEU A 187 1.83 -26.05 1.45
C LEU A 187 1.28 -27.08 2.42
N ASN A 188 0.94 -28.25 1.91
CA ASN A 188 0.32 -29.32 2.67
C ASN A 188 0.93 -30.67 2.27
N PRO A 189 1.46 -31.47 3.22
CA PRO A 189 2.05 -32.77 2.90
C PRO A 189 1.06 -33.77 2.31
N ASN A 190 -0.25 -33.62 2.55
CA ASN A 190 -1.28 -34.47 1.96
C ASN A 190 -1.60 -34.09 0.49
N HIS A 191 -1.26 -32.86 0.11
CA HIS A 191 -1.42 -32.36 -1.26
C HIS A 191 -0.15 -31.60 -1.64
N PRO A 192 0.96 -32.31 -1.88
CA PRO A 192 2.26 -31.67 -2.10
C PRO A 192 2.29 -30.84 -3.39
N SER A 193 2.83 -29.65 -3.29
CA SER A 193 3.05 -28.74 -4.43
C SER A 193 4.43 -28.11 -4.31
N ALA A 194 5.03 -27.77 -5.45
CA ALA A 194 6.27 -27.00 -5.49
C ALA A 194 5.93 -25.52 -5.66
N ARG A 195 6.59 -24.67 -4.91
CA ARG A 195 6.48 -23.22 -5.00
C ARG A 195 7.87 -22.58 -4.91
N GLY A 196 8.13 -21.60 -5.76
CA GLY A 196 9.38 -20.87 -5.71
C GLY A 196 10.61 -21.72 -5.99
N SER A 197 10.49 -22.73 -6.83
CA SER A 197 11.56 -23.65 -7.22
C SER A 197 12.61 -22.98 -8.10
N HIS A 198 13.63 -23.72 -8.49
CA HIS A 198 14.63 -23.28 -9.47
C HIS A 198 14.09 -23.45 -10.90
N GLU A 199 14.23 -22.40 -11.70
CA GLU A 199 13.89 -22.40 -13.13
C GLU A 199 15.08 -21.94 -13.95
N ASN A 200 15.31 -22.60 -15.10
CA ASN A 200 16.31 -22.17 -16.06
C ASN A 200 15.73 -21.07 -16.97
N GLY A 201 16.61 -20.41 -17.73
CA GLY A 201 16.21 -19.32 -18.61
C GLY A 201 15.22 -19.69 -19.73
N ASP A 202 15.04 -20.97 -19.98
CA ASP A 202 14.10 -21.50 -20.98
C ASP A 202 12.61 -21.38 -20.54
N ILE A 203 12.35 -21.38 -19.23
CA ILE A 203 10.98 -21.27 -18.69
C ILE A 203 10.78 -20.04 -17.78
N PHE A 204 11.82 -19.50 -17.17
CA PHE A 204 11.72 -18.37 -16.26
C PHE A 204 11.07 -17.14 -16.88
N PHE A 205 11.43 -16.82 -18.14
CA PHE A 205 10.86 -15.68 -18.86
C PHE A 205 9.35 -15.82 -19.06
N GLN A 206 8.90 -17.00 -19.50
CA GLN A 206 7.47 -17.26 -19.75
C GLN A 206 6.65 -17.16 -18.48
N HIS A 207 7.16 -17.64 -17.35
CA HIS A 207 6.48 -17.50 -16.05
C HIS A 207 6.43 -16.05 -15.57
N ARG A 208 7.48 -15.27 -15.81
CA ARG A 208 7.46 -13.83 -15.50
C ARG A 208 6.44 -13.08 -16.37
N GLU A 209 6.34 -13.40 -17.66
CA GLU A 209 5.36 -12.79 -18.55
C GLU A 209 3.92 -13.19 -18.18
N ALA A 210 3.69 -14.41 -17.72
CA ALA A 210 2.36 -14.86 -17.31
C ALA A 210 1.74 -14.02 -16.18
N CYS A 211 2.57 -13.38 -15.34
CA CYS A 211 2.10 -12.51 -14.28
C CYS A 211 1.47 -11.19 -14.79
N ASN A 212 1.73 -10.78 -16.03
CA ASN A 212 1.25 -9.49 -16.57
C ASN A 212 -0.28 -9.37 -16.48
N SER A 213 -1.02 -10.43 -16.79
CA SER A 213 -2.48 -10.44 -16.74
C SER A 213 -3.04 -10.13 -15.35
N VAL A 214 -2.32 -10.51 -14.29
CA VAL A 214 -2.68 -10.22 -12.88
C VAL A 214 -2.54 -8.73 -12.61
N TYR A 215 -1.41 -8.14 -13.00
CA TYR A 215 -1.17 -6.72 -12.81
C TYR A 215 -2.07 -5.83 -13.67
N ASP A 216 -2.42 -6.27 -14.88
CA ASP A 216 -3.35 -5.56 -15.77
C ASP A 216 -4.77 -5.50 -15.18
N ALA A 217 -5.20 -6.57 -14.51
CA ALA A 217 -6.51 -6.64 -13.88
C ALA A 217 -6.59 -5.88 -12.54
N LEU A 218 -5.47 -5.67 -11.86
CA LEU A 218 -5.44 -5.19 -10.48
C LEU A 218 -6.04 -3.79 -10.28
N PRO A 219 -5.86 -2.79 -11.16
CA PRO A 219 -6.49 -1.48 -11.00
C PRO A 219 -8.02 -1.56 -10.86
N ALA A 220 -8.66 -2.42 -11.66
CA ALA A 220 -10.11 -2.63 -11.59
C ALA A 220 -10.54 -3.29 -10.26
N VAL A 221 -9.72 -4.20 -9.73
CA VAL A 221 -9.96 -4.82 -8.43
C VAL A 221 -9.86 -3.78 -7.31
N VAL A 222 -8.84 -2.92 -7.34
CA VAL A 222 -8.70 -1.83 -6.36
C VAL A 222 -9.88 -0.87 -6.43
N GLU A 223 -10.27 -0.44 -7.63
CA GLU A 223 -11.41 0.46 -7.84
C GLU A 223 -12.73 -0.16 -7.33
N LYS A 224 -12.93 -1.47 -7.53
CA LYS A 224 -14.08 -2.21 -6.97
C LYS A 224 -14.17 -2.06 -5.45
N TYR A 225 -13.05 -2.22 -4.73
CA TYR A 225 -13.06 -2.10 -3.27
C TYR A 225 -13.12 -0.65 -2.79
N MET A 226 -12.52 0.30 -3.52
CA MET A 226 -12.73 1.72 -3.26
C MET A 226 -14.22 2.10 -3.40
N ASN A 227 -14.91 1.57 -4.40
CA ASN A 227 -16.34 1.81 -4.58
C ASN A 227 -17.18 1.25 -3.44
N LYS A 228 -16.84 0.07 -2.90
CA LYS A 228 -17.51 -0.47 -1.70
C LYS A 228 -17.34 0.44 -0.48
N VAL A 229 -16.14 0.99 -0.28
CA VAL A 229 -15.87 1.98 0.76
C VAL A 229 -16.70 3.24 0.52
N ASN A 230 -16.71 3.75 -0.70
CA ASN A 230 -17.49 4.94 -1.08
C ASN A 230 -18.97 4.78 -0.83
N GLU A 231 -19.53 3.63 -1.18
CA GLU A 231 -20.96 3.30 -0.93
C GLU A 231 -21.27 3.25 0.56
N LYS A 232 -20.36 2.73 1.37
CA LYS A 232 -20.58 2.57 2.82
C LYS A 232 -20.40 3.89 3.58
N LEU A 233 -19.36 4.67 3.24
CA LEU A 233 -18.98 5.86 4.00
C LEU A 233 -19.44 7.18 3.35
N GLY A 234 -19.98 7.13 2.13
CA GLY A 234 -20.35 8.33 1.39
C GLY A 234 -19.16 9.14 0.87
N THR A 235 -18.02 8.49 0.68
CA THR A 235 -16.78 9.06 0.18
C THR A 235 -16.69 9.00 -1.35
N ASN A 236 -15.60 9.47 -1.94
CA ASN A 236 -15.36 9.43 -3.39
C ASN A 236 -13.90 9.05 -3.69
N TYR A 237 -13.42 7.96 -3.12
CA TYR A 237 -12.09 7.44 -3.40
C TYR A 237 -12.01 6.84 -4.80
N GLY A 238 -10.94 7.16 -5.53
CA GLY A 238 -10.59 6.59 -6.81
C GLY A 238 -9.08 6.37 -6.90
N LEU A 239 -8.63 5.64 -7.92
CA LEU A 239 -7.19 5.42 -8.16
C LEU A 239 -6.45 6.75 -8.27
N PHE A 240 -7.10 7.73 -8.86
CA PHE A 240 -6.72 9.13 -8.95
C PHE A 240 -7.95 10.00 -8.71
N ASN A 241 -7.82 11.05 -7.92
CA ASN A 241 -8.89 12.02 -7.72
C ASN A 241 -8.45 13.41 -8.14
N TYR A 242 -9.29 14.07 -8.92
CA TYR A 242 -9.10 15.48 -9.28
C TYR A 242 -9.74 16.40 -8.23
N TYR A 243 -9.04 17.50 -7.92
CA TYR A 243 -9.53 18.58 -7.07
C TYR A 243 -9.16 19.95 -7.67
N GLY A 244 -10.06 20.92 -7.66
CA GLY A 244 -9.81 22.30 -8.07
C GLY A 244 -10.69 22.79 -9.22
N ALA A 245 -10.21 23.80 -9.95
CA ALA A 245 -10.98 24.44 -11.02
C ALA A 245 -11.28 23.46 -12.16
N PRO A 246 -12.55 23.36 -12.64
CA PRO A 246 -12.90 22.41 -13.70
C PRO A 246 -12.23 22.72 -15.05
N ASP A 247 -11.77 23.96 -15.22
CA ASP A 247 -11.05 24.43 -16.40
C ASP A 247 -9.58 24.76 -16.09
N ALA A 248 -8.97 24.04 -15.16
CA ALA A 248 -7.59 24.24 -14.76
C ALA A 248 -6.61 24.14 -15.94
N GLU A 249 -5.70 25.09 -16.01
CA GLU A 249 -4.61 25.15 -17.00
C GLU A 249 -3.29 24.62 -16.43
N ARG A 250 -3.15 24.65 -15.11
CA ARG A 250 -1.97 24.16 -14.37
C ARG A 250 -2.47 23.16 -13.34
N VAL A 251 -1.93 21.96 -13.39
CA VAL A 251 -2.33 20.86 -12.50
C VAL A 251 -1.09 20.29 -11.82
N ILE A 252 -1.16 20.17 -10.50
CA ILE A 252 -0.19 19.44 -9.68
C ILE A 252 -0.65 18.00 -9.62
N ILE A 253 0.29 17.07 -9.74
CA ILE A 253 0.06 15.64 -9.49
C ILE A 253 0.91 15.29 -8.27
N ALA A 254 0.28 14.85 -7.19
CA ALA A 254 0.94 14.62 -5.91
C ALA A 254 0.44 13.37 -5.21
N MET A 255 1.23 12.89 -4.22
CA MET A 255 0.98 11.69 -3.46
C MET A 255 1.36 11.92 -2.00
N GLY A 256 0.61 11.34 -1.05
CA GLY A 256 0.87 11.44 0.38
C GLY A 256 0.30 12.70 1.03
N SER A 257 0.81 13.06 2.19
CA SER A 257 0.26 14.11 3.07
C SER A 257 0.28 15.53 2.47
N VAL A 258 1.10 15.76 1.46
CA VAL A 258 1.14 17.06 0.76
C VAL A 258 -0.20 17.41 0.10
N ASN A 259 -1.03 16.41 -0.20
CA ASN A 259 -2.33 16.63 -0.86
C ASN A 259 -3.24 17.57 -0.06
N ASP A 260 -3.33 17.40 1.27
CA ASP A 260 -4.20 18.27 2.11
C ASP A 260 -3.76 19.73 2.06
N VAL A 261 -2.45 19.98 2.12
CA VAL A 261 -1.90 21.35 2.01
C VAL A 261 -2.14 21.94 0.62
N VAL A 262 -2.00 21.12 -0.42
CA VAL A 262 -2.22 21.58 -1.80
C VAL A 262 -3.70 21.89 -2.05
N GLU A 263 -4.64 21.16 -1.45
CA GLU A 263 -6.07 21.49 -1.54
C GLU A 263 -6.37 22.88 -0.99
N GLU A 264 -5.85 23.22 0.19
CA GLU A 264 -6.01 24.58 0.76
C GLU A 264 -5.42 25.66 -0.14
N VAL A 265 -4.25 25.39 -0.74
CA VAL A 265 -3.62 26.32 -1.68
C VAL A 265 -4.44 26.46 -2.96
N ILE A 266 -5.01 25.37 -3.49
CA ILE A 266 -5.89 25.39 -4.66
C ILE A 266 -7.13 26.24 -4.37
N ASP A 267 -7.76 26.06 -3.22
CA ASP A 267 -8.93 26.87 -2.82
C ASP A 267 -8.60 28.35 -2.75
N TYR A 268 -7.49 28.70 -2.11
CA TYR A 268 -7.02 30.06 -2.01
C TYR A 268 -6.75 30.71 -3.39
N LEU A 269 -6.09 29.98 -4.29
CA LEU A 269 -5.76 30.46 -5.63
C LEU A 269 -7.00 30.54 -6.53
N THR A 270 -7.88 29.54 -6.46
CA THR A 270 -9.13 29.52 -7.22
C THR A 270 -10.07 30.67 -6.81
N ALA A 271 -10.13 30.98 -5.52
CA ALA A 271 -10.87 32.15 -5.02
C ALA A 271 -10.32 33.49 -5.58
N LYS A 272 -9.07 33.51 -6.05
CA LYS A 272 -8.46 34.66 -6.75
C LYS A 272 -8.61 34.61 -8.27
N GLY A 273 -9.33 33.64 -8.81
CA GLY A 273 -9.55 33.45 -10.24
C GLY A 273 -8.45 32.71 -10.98
N GLU A 274 -7.50 32.06 -10.26
CA GLU A 274 -6.47 31.24 -10.87
C GLU A 274 -7.04 29.87 -11.28
N LYS A 275 -6.61 29.38 -12.46
CA LYS A 275 -7.05 28.12 -13.04
C LYS A 275 -6.06 26.99 -12.69
N VAL A 276 -6.19 26.50 -11.47
CA VAL A 276 -5.28 25.50 -10.90
C VAL A 276 -6.04 24.28 -10.39
N GLY A 277 -5.38 23.14 -10.37
CA GLY A 277 -5.94 21.89 -9.87
C GLY A 277 -4.88 20.96 -9.34
N LEU A 278 -5.36 19.93 -8.65
CA LEU A 278 -4.58 18.85 -8.05
C LEU A 278 -5.11 17.51 -8.56
N ILE A 279 -4.23 16.56 -8.85
CA ILE A 279 -4.55 15.16 -8.99
C ILE A 279 -3.86 14.43 -7.85
N LYS A 280 -4.66 13.83 -6.96
CA LYS A 280 -4.20 12.96 -5.89
C LYS A 280 -3.97 11.57 -6.44
N VAL A 281 -2.76 11.02 -6.27
CA VAL A 281 -2.43 9.65 -6.64
C VAL A 281 -2.62 8.75 -5.43
N ARG A 282 -3.48 7.73 -5.54
CA ARG A 282 -3.62 6.69 -4.53
C ARG A 282 -3.03 5.37 -4.97
N LEU A 283 -3.38 4.86 -6.16
CA LEU A 283 -2.72 3.66 -6.69
C LEU A 283 -1.50 4.08 -7.53
N TYR A 284 -0.32 3.94 -6.94
CA TYR A 284 0.95 4.23 -7.62
C TYR A 284 1.44 3.05 -8.47
N ARG A 285 1.23 1.82 -7.98
CA ARG A 285 1.56 0.58 -8.69
C ARG A 285 0.43 -0.45 -8.56
N PRO A 286 0.04 -1.11 -9.68
CA PRO A 286 0.40 -0.80 -11.07
C PRO A 286 -0.17 0.56 -11.49
N TRP A 287 0.57 1.27 -12.35
CA TRP A 287 0.13 2.56 -12.86
C TRP A 287 -0.94 2.39 -13.93
N SER A 288 -2.08 3.07 -13.79
CA SER A 288 -3.13 3.08 -14.80
C SER A 288 -3.13 4.38 -15.59
N SER A 289 -2.53 4.35 -16.79
CA SER A 289 -2.54 5.51 -17.69
C SER A 289 -3.95 5.89 -18.14
N GLU A 290 -4.83 4.92 -18.30
CA GLU A 290 -6.23 5.16 -18.66
C GLU A 290 -6.96 5.91 -17.54
N ALA A 291 -6.78 5.50 -16.28
CA ALA A 291 -7.45 6.12 -15.15
C ALA A 291 -6.98 7.57 -14.91
N ILE A 292 -5.67 7.83 -14.98
CA ILE A 292 -5.18 9.20 -14.79
C ILE A 292 -5.61 10.13 -15.92
N LEU A 293 -5.65 9.66 -17.16
CA LEU A 293 -6.09 10.47 -18.30
C LEU A 293 -7.57 10.86 -18.21
N LYS A 294 -8.40 10.08 -17.53
CA LYS A 294 -9.82 10.40 -17.30
C LYS A 294 -10.00 11.58 -16.36
N VAL A 295 -9.08 11.80 -15.42
CA VAL A 295 -9.20 12.85 -14.40
C VAL A 295 -8.44 14.14 -14.75
N ILE A 296 -7.54 14.12 -15.73
CA ILE A 296 -6.84 15.32 -16.20
C ILE A 296 -7.83 16.23 -16.94
N PRO A 297 -8.01 17.51 -16.52
CA PRO A 297 -8.83 18.46 -17.24
C PRO A 297 -8.33 18.66 -18.67
N LYS A 298 -9.23 18.69 -19.65
CA LYS A 298 -8.88 18.90 -21.07
C LYS A 298 -8.20 20.25 -21.34
N THR A 299 -8.37 21.19 -20.43
CA THR A 299 -7.78 22.53 -20.46
C THR A 299 -6.36 22.59 -19.93
N ALA A 300 -5.85 21.52 -19.32
CA ALA A 300 -4.54 21.46 -18.72
C ALA A 300 -3.43 21.68 -19.76
N LYS A 301 -2.59 22.68 -19.53
CA LYS A 301 -1.44 23.05 -20.36
C LYS A 301 -0.11 22.69 -19.72
N LYS A 302 -0.10 22.60 -18.37
CA LYS A 302 1.09 22.32 -17.57
C LYS A 302 0.74 21.31 -16.48
N LEU A 303 1.53 20.25 -16.39
CA LEU A 303 1.49 19.26 -15.32
C LEU A 303 2.78 19.37 -14.52
N SER A 304 2.69 19.37 -13.19
CA SER A 304 3.82 19.37 -12.27
C SER A 304 3.71 18.16 -11.37
N LEU A 305 4.78 17.37 -11.29
CA LEU A 305 4.86 16.20 -10.42
C LEU A 305 5.55 16.61 -9.11
N ILE A 306 4.90 16.36 -7.97
CA ILE A 306 5.40 16.70 -6.64
C ILE A 306 5.27 15.47 -5.75
N HIS A 307 6.36 15.09 -5.08
CA HIS A 307 6.43 13.95 -4.15
C HIS A 307 6.06 12.59 -4.73
N ILE A 308 6.12 12.43 -6.03
CA ILE A 308 5.90 11.15 -6.71
C ILE A 308 7.11 10.69 -7.51
N SER A 309 8.23 11.35 -7.31
CA SER A 309 9.50 10.97 -7.92
C SER A 309 10.64 11.11 -6.92
N GLU A 310 11.69 10.36 -7.15
CA GLU A 310 12.95 10.50 -6.44
C GLU A 310 13.39 11.97 -6.37
N PRO A 311 14.01 12.38 -5.27
CA PRO A 311 14.68 13.67 -5.21
C PRO A 311 15.62 13.82 -6.39
N THR A 312 15.46 14.91 -7.13
CA THR A 312 16.22 15.16 -8.37
C THR A 312 17.69 15.52 -8.15
N ARG A 313 18.14 15.59 -6.91
CA ARG A 313 19.50 15.97 -6.55
C ARG A 313 20.60 15.24 -7.32
N LEU A 314 20.40 13.95 -7.64
CA LEU A 314 21.36 13.17 -8.41
C LEU A 314 21.36 13.51 -9.90
N GLN A 315 20.27 14.05 -10.41
CA GLN A 315 20.17 14.51 -11.80
C GLN A 315 20.84 15.86 -12.01
N LEU A 316 21.03 16.62 -10.94
CA LEU A 316 21.75 17.91 -11.00
C LEU A 316 23.26 17.75 -10.97
N ILE A 317 23.76 16.54 -10.71
CA ILE A 317 25.19 16.23 -10.61
C ILE A 317 25.71 15.53 -11.88
N SER A 318 24.82 15.08 -12.76
CA SER A 318 25.18 14.38 -14.01
C SER A 318 25.32 15.33 -15.20
#